data_eeb55ee596ae236e0aea83b78e4df1f0
#
_entry.id   eeb55ee596ae236e0aea83b78e4df1f0
#
_cell.length_a   1.000
_cell.length_b   1.000
_cell.length_c   1.000
_cell.angle_alpha   90.00
_cell.angle_beta   90.00
_cell.angle_gamma   90.00
#
_symmetry.space_group_name_H-M   'P 1'
#
loop_
_entity.id
_entity.type
_entity.pdbx_description
1 polymer ?
#
loop_
_entity_poly.entity_id
_entity_poly.type
_entity_poly.pdbx_seq_one_letter_code
_entity_poly.pdbx_strand_id
1 'polypeptide(L)'
;LEVISSLNPIPGTIVKEVTKMEKMLVRGVTKDNDVARISIVGLTDVPGIAFKIFSKLAAKNINVDIILQSVGRNNTKDIAFTVSKDNAPIAIDAIRELAFVGDDTPITCDTDVAKVSVVGAGMETHPGTASKMFEALFNSDINIQMISTSEIKISVLIDAKDADRAVAAVHEAFL
;
A
#
# COMPACT_ATOMS: atom_id res chain seq x y z
N LEU A 1 11.73 16.59 -33.19
CA LEU A 1 10.97 16.08 -34.33
C LEU A 1 9.58 16.69 -34.32
N GLU A 2 9.15 17.25 -35.45
CA GLU A 2 7.77 17.74 -35.61
C GLU A 2 7.04 16.84 -36.59
N VAL A 3 5.87 16.34 -36.15
CA VAL A 3 4.98 15.51 -37.00
C VAL A 3 3.87 16.39 -37.52
N ILE A 4 3.86 16.65 -38.84
CA ILE A 4 2.87 17.46 -39.51
C ILE A 4 1.96 16.62 -40.40
N SER A 5 0.75 17.07 -40.61
CA SER A 5 -0.17 16.45 -41.57
C SER A 5 0.24 16.82 -42.99
N SER A 6 0.31 15.85 -43.88
CA SER A 6 0.54 16.08 -45.30
C SER A 6 -0.70 16.63 -46.05
N LEU A 7 -1.86 16.64 -45.39
CA LEU A 7 -3.15 17.01 -45.99
C LEU A 7 -3.70 18.35 -45.47
N ASN A 8 -3.26 18.81 -44.30
CA ASN A 8 -3.75 20.06 -43.70
C ASN A 8 -2.61 20.93 -43.20
N PRO A 9 -2.52 22.24 -43.59
CA PRO A 9 -1.48 23.16 -43.14
C PRO A 9 -1.78 23.73 -41.74
N ILE A 10 -1.89 22.86 -40.75
CA ILE A 10 -2.02 23.23 -39.32
C ILE A 10 -0.72 22.94 -38.60
N PRO A 11 -0.37 23.68 -37.51
CA PRO A 11 0.81 23.40 -36.71
C PRO A 11 0.86 21.92 -36.30
N GLY A 12 2.02 21.30 -36.50
CA GLY A 12 2.23 19.88 -36.20
C GLY A 12 2.37 19.58 -34.69
N THR A 13 2.45 18.32 -34.36
CA THR A 13 2.76 17.84 -33.00
C THR A 13 4.28 17.78 -32.85
N ILE A 14 4.83 18.53 -31.91
CA ILE A 14 6.26 18.51 -31.61
C ILE A 14 6.57 17.35 -30.69
N VAL A 15 7.29 16.37 -31.20
CA VAL A 15 7.86 15.27 -30.38
C VAL A 15 9.20 15.75 -29.85
N LYS A 16 9.25 16.04 -28.56
CA LYS A 16 10.49 16.41 -27.84
C LYS A 16 10.94 15.23 -26.98
N GLU A 17 12.22 15.08 -26.85
CA GLU A 17 12.81 14.24 -25.83
C GLU A 17 12.46 14.84 -24.46
N VAL A 18 11.86 14.06 -23.59
CA VAL A 18 11.41 14.52 -22.26
C VAL A 18 12.63 14.55 -21.32
N THR A 19 13.49 15.51 -21.50
CA THR A 19 14.74 15.64 -20.74
C THR A 19 14.56 16.18 -19.31
N LYS A 20 13.37 16.64 -18.93
CA LYS A 20 13.11 17.20 -17.59
C LYS A 20 12.12 16.42 -16.73
N MET A 21 11.24 15.59 -17.30
CA MET A 21 10.30 14.79 -16.49
C MET A 21 10.92 13.52 -15.90
N GLU A 22 12.00 13.03 -16.48
CA GLU A 22 12.74 11.86 -15.95
C GLU A 22 13.53 12.14 -14.67
N LYS A 23 13.70 13.41 -14.28
CA LYS A 23 14.39 13.79 -13.04
C LYS A 23 13.49 13.85 -11.81
N MET A 24 12.18 13.83 -11.94
CA MET A 24 11.29 13.78 -10.79
C MET A 24 10.93 12.30 -10.52
N LEU A 25 11.76 11.66 -9.72
CA LEU A 25 11.52 10.31 -9.22
C LEU A 25 10.16 10.21 -8.53
N VAL A 26 9.84 11.20 -7.71
CA VAL A 26 8.57 11.30 -6.98
C VAL A 26 7.66 12.31 -7.68
N ARG A 27 6.43 11.89 -7.96
CA ARG A 27 5.38 12.72 -8.58
C ARG A 27 4.42 13.31 -7.57
N GLY A 28 4.30 12.70 -6.42
CA GLY A 28 3.41 13.18 -5.37
C GLY A 28 3.37 12.27 -4.16
N VAL A 29 2.75 12.82 -3.11
CA VAL A 29 2.42 12.12 -1.88
C VAL A 29 0.91 12.09 -1.74
N THR A 30 0.35 10.93 -1.43
CA THR A 30 -1.08 10.73 -1.26
C THR A 30 -1.39 10.13 0.10
N LYS A 31 -2.57 10.41 0.63
CA LYS A 31 -3.11 9.72 1.80
C LYS A 31 -4.44 9.06 1.48
N ASP A 32 -4.72 7.98 2.21
CA ASP A 32 -5.98 7.29 2.20
C ASP A 32 -6.39 7.02 3.65
N ASN A 33 -7.53 7.57 4.06
CA ASN A 33 -8.08 7.43 5.41
C ASN A 33 -9.19 6.35 5.47
N ASP A 34 -9.61 5.83 4.32
CA ASP A 34 -10.59 4.74 4.26
C ASP A 34 -9.87 3.38 4.25
N VAL A 35 -9.14 3.12 5.32
CA VAL A 35 -8.34 1.90 5.49
C VAL A 35 -8.60 1.29 6.85
N ALA A 36 -8.83 -0.01 6.88
CA ALA A 36 -8.82 -0.84 8.08
C ALA A 36 -7.76 -1.94 7.93
N ARG A 37 -6.97 -2.17 8.97
CA ARG A 37 -6.02 -3.28 9.04
C ARG A 37 -6.66 -4.44 9.78
N ILE A 38 -6.68 -5.61 9.15
CA ILE A 38 -7.09 -6.88 9.76
C ILE A 38 -5.84 -7.75 9.91
N SER A 39 -5.66 -8.35 11.08
CA SER A 39 -4.55 -9.27 11.36
C SER A 39 -5.07 -10.57 11.92
N ILE A 40 -4.64 -11.68 11.37
CA ILE A 40 -4.95 -13.04 11.81
C ILE A 40 -3.65 -13.65 12.33
N VAL A 41 -3.63 -14.02 13.59
CA VAL A 41 -2.41 -14.45 14.28
C VAL A 41 -2.42 -15.96 14.50
N GLY A 42 -1.25 -16.59 14.33
CA GLY A 42 -1.06 -18.00 14.68
C GLY A 42 -1.69 -19.00 13.72
N LEU A 43 -1.87 -18.64 12.46
CA LEU A 43 -2.34 -19.59 11.44
C LEU A 43 -1.30 -20.69 11.20
N THR A 44 -1.76 -21.93 10.99
CA THR A 44 -0.86 -23.04 10.63
C THR A 44 -0.09 -22.72 9.34
N ASP A 45 1.23 -22.93 9.36
CA ASP A 45 2.08 -22.66 8.19
C ASP A 45 2.06 -23.83 7.21
N VAL A 46 0.97 -23.91 6.44
CA VAL A 46 0.78 -24.91 5.38
C VAL A 46 0.40 -24.23 4.06
N PRO A 47 0.68 -24.87 2.91
CA PRO A 47 0.27 -24.37 1.62
C PRO A 47 -1.25 -24.17 1.53
N GLY A 48 -1.66 -23.08 0.85
CA GLY A 48 -3.07 -22.82 0.55
C GLY A 48 -3.81 -21.94 1.57
N ILE A 49 -3.27 -21.62 2.74
CA ILE A 49 -3.92 -20.76 3.73
C ILE A 49 -4.26 -19.39 3.15
N ALA A 50 -3.25 -18.71 2.57
CA ALA A 50 -3.47 -17.41 1.93
C ALA A 50 -4.51 -17.49 0.80
N PHE A 51 -4.42 -18.52 -0.06
CA PHE A 51 -5.40 -18.73 -1.12
C PHE A 51 -6.82 -18.82 -0.58
N LYS A 52 -7.07 -19.62 0.46
CA LYS A 52 -8.39 -19.80 1.04
C LYS A 52 -8.94 -18.51 1.66
N ILE A 53 -8.10 -17.73 2.36
CA ILE A 53 -8.48 -16.44 2.93
C ILE A 53 -8.88 -15.47 1.82
N PHE A 54 -7.98 -15.21 0.87
CA PHE A 54 -8.20 -14.17 -0.14
C PHE A 54 -9.24 -14.57 -1.19
N SER A 55 -9.40 -15.86 -1.51
CA SER A 55 -10.52 -16.34 -2.33
C SER A 55 -11.86 -16.13 -1.66
N LYS A 56 -11.95 -16.30 -0.33
CA LYS A 56 -13.17 -16.04 0.42
C LYS A 56 -13.54 -14.56 0.42
N LEU A 57 -12.55 -13.67 0.60
CA LEU A 57 -12.75 -12.23 0.51
C LEU A 57 -13.16 -11.79 -0.91
N ALA A 58 -12.51 -12.32 -1.94
CA ALA A 58 -12.84 -12.05 -3.34
C ALA A 58 -14.28 -12.49 -3.68
N ALA A 59 -14.74 -13.63 -3.17
CA ALA A 59 -16.12 -14.09 -3.35
C ALA A 59 -17.17 -13.16 -2.70
N LYS A 60 -16.75 -12.35 -1.73
CA LYS A 60 -17.58 -11.28 -1.13
C LYS A 60 -17.37 -9.91 -1.78
N ASN A 61 -16.65 -9.83 -2.91
CA ASN A 61 -16.25 -8.60 -3.60
C ASN A 61 -15.46 -7.62 -2.72
N ILE A 62 -14.69 -8.14 -1.76
CA ILE A 62 -13.82 -7.33 -0.91
C ILE A 62 -12.47 -7.17 -1.58
N ASN A 63 -12.11 -5.92 -1.88
CA ASN A 63 -10.79 -5.59 -2.39
C ASN A 63 -9.78 -5.49 -1.24
N VAL A 64 -8.58 -6.05 -1.45
CA VAL A 64 -7.47 -6.03 -0.50
C VAL A 64 -6.31 -5.27 -1.15
N ASP A 65 -5.70 -4.33 -0.43
CA ASP A 65 -4.62 -3.50 -0.99
C ASP A 65 -3.23 -3.97 -0.51
N ILE A 66 -2.94 -3.88 0.79
CA ILE A 66 -1.66 -4.32 1.35
C ILE A 66 -1.84 -5.70 1.96
N ILE A 67 -0.91 -6.62 1.68
CA ILE A 67 -0.86 -7.95 2.30
C ILE A 67 0.54 -8.14 2.87
N LEU A 68 0.61 -8.46 4.16
CA LEU A 68 1.84 -8.88 4.84
C LEU A 68 1.64 -10.26 5.45
N GLN A 69 2.62 -11.11 5.24
CA GLN A 69 2.71 -12.42 5.87
C GLN A 69 4.03 -12.50 6.64
N SER A 70 3.97 -12.86 7.92
CA SER A 70 5.17 -13.05 8.72
C SER A 70 5.97 -14.28 8.27
N VAL A 71 7.26 -14.30 8.60
CA VAL A 71 8.05 -15.52 8.53
C VAL A 71 7.54 -16.47 9.61
N GLY A 72 7.18 -17.70 9.23
CA GLY A 72 6.63 -18.70 10.14
C GLY A 72 7.57 -19.00 11.31
N ARG A 73 7.00 -19.13 12.52
CA ARG A 73 7.68 -19.62 13.73
C ARG A 73 6.83 -20.70 14.34
N ASN A 74 7.45 -21.79 14.82
CA ASN A 74 6.74 -22.89 15.45
C ASN A 74 5.59 -23.47 14.60
N ASN A 75 5.80 -23.57 13.30
CA ASN A 75 4.80 -23.99 12.29
C ASN A 75 3.54 -23.10 12.24
N THR A 76 3.63 -21.87 12.71
CA THR A 76 2.56 -20.86 12.56
C THR A 76 3.06 -19.61 11.88
N LYS A 77 2.15 -18.86 11.28
CA LYS A 77 2.39 -17.56 10.65
C LYS A 77 1.23 -16.62 10.89
N ASP A 78 1.50 -15.34 10.76
CA ASP A 78 0.51 -14.29 10.83
C ASP A 78 0.27 -13.73 9.45
N ILE A 79 -0.97 -13.38 9.16
CA ILE A 79 -1.35 -12.67 7.94
C ILE A 79 -2.06 -11.39 8.35
N ALA A 80 -1.53 -10.26 7.89
CA ALA A 80 -2.15 -8.96 8.04
C ALA A 80 -2.44 -8.37 6.65
N PHE A 81 -3.58 -7.71 6.50
CA PHE A 81 -3.96 -7.08 5.25
C PHE A 81 -4.86 -5.87 5.49
N THR A 82 -5.02 -5.03 4.46
CA THR A 82 -5.87 -3.85 4.53
C THR A 82 -7.06 -3.97 3.60
N VAL A 83 -8.21 -3.47 4.07
CA VAL A 83 -9.46 -3.32 3.34
C VAL A 83 -10.03 -1.92 3.58
N SER A 84 -11.09 -1.50 2.87
CA SER A 84 -11.84 -0.31 3.27
C SER A 84 -12.54 -0.51 4.60
N LYS A 85 -12.76 0.57 5.35
CA LYS A 85 -13.39 0.52 6.67
C LYS A 85 -14.76 -0.16 6.65
N ASP A 86 -15.56 0.13 5.64
CA ASP A 86 -16.91 -0.44 5.48
C ASP A 86 -16.88 -1.95 5.23
N ASN A 87 -15.81 -2.44 4.61
CA ASN A 87 -15.65 -3.88 4.33
C ASN A 87 -15.06 -4.67 5.51
N ALA A 88 -14.50 -4.01 6.52
CA ALA A 88 -13.81 -4.70 7.61
C ALA A 88 -14.71 -5.68 8.39
N PRO A 89 -15.94 -5.33 8.80
CA PRO A 89 -16.83 -6.29 9.46
C PRO A 89 -17.15 -7.51 8.60
N ILE A 90 -17.46 -7.28 7.31
CA ILE A 90 -17.80 -8.35 6.36
C ILE A 90 -16.59 -9.27 6.13
N ALA A 91 -15.39 -8.69 6.07
CA ALA A 91 -14.16 -9.45 5.92
C ALA A 91 -13.91 -10.36 7.14
N ILE A 92 -14.09 -9.84 8.34
CA ILE A 92 -13.92 -10.62 9.59
C ILE A 92 -14.91 -11.78 9.63
N ASP A 93 -16.19 -11.53 9.35
CA ASP A 93 -17.23 -12.57 9.31
C ASP A 93 -16.88 -13.64 8.28
N ALA A 94 -16.47 -13.23 7.07
CA ALA A 94 -16.05 -14.17 6.03
C ALA A 94 -14.86 -15.05 6.43
N ILE A 95 -13.90 -14.49 7.17
CA ILE A 95 -12.72 -15.22 7.67
C ILE A 95 -13.12 -16.21 8.76
N ARG A 96 -14.02 -15.83 9.66
CA ARG A 96 -14.54 -16.71 10.71
C ARG A 96 -15.29 -17.94 10.18
N GLU A 97 -15.83 -17.89 8.96
CA GLU A 97 -16.44 -19.04 8.30
C GLU A 97 -15.43 -20.09 7.79
N LEU A 98 -14.12 -19.79 7.81
CA LEU A 98 -13.09 -20.72 7.34
C LEU A 98 -12.79 -21.79 8.38
N ALA A 99 -12.87 -23.05 7.99
CA ALA A 99 -12.76 -24.20 8.90
C ALA A 99 -11.42 -24.31 9.67
N PHE A 100 -10.37 -23.63 9.18
CA PHE A 100 -9.05 -23.61 9.84
C PHE A 100 -8.86 -22.38 10.76
N VAL A 101 -9.87 -21.52 10.83
CA VAL A 101 -9.92 -20.38 11.75
C VAL A 101 -10.84 -20.78 12.90
N GLY A 102 -10.26 -21.17 14.03
CA GLY A 102 -11.01 -21.52 15.22
C GLY A 102 -11.53 -20.28 15.96
N ASP A 103 -12.45 -20.52 16.91
CA ASP A 103 -12.98 -19.43 17.76
C ASP A 103 -11.87 -18.74 18.56
N ASP A 104 -10.83 -19.49 18.94
CA ASP A 104 -9.67 -19.00 19.67
C ASP A 104 -8.61 -18.33 18.77
N THR A 105 -8.76 -18.37 17.43
CA THR A 105 -7.81 -17.71 16.54
C THR A 105 -7.91 -16.20 16.70
N PRO A 106 -6.83 -15.50 17.14
CA PRO A 106 -6.89 -14.07 17.33
C PRO A 106 -7.04 -13.37 15.98
N ILE A 107 -8.13 -12.61 15.83
CA ILE A 107 -8.33 -11.68 14.72
C ILE A 107 -8.48 -10.29 15.31
N THR A 108 -7.63 -9.38 14.89
CA THR A 108 -7.68 -7.97 15.28
C THR A 108 -8.06 -7.11 14.10
N CYS A 109 -8.81 -6.04 14.37
CA CYS A 109 -9.15 -5.02 13.38
C CYS A 109 -8.80 -3.65 13.96
N ASP A 110 -8.07 -2.88 13.17
CA ASP A 110 -7.70 -1.51 13.52
C ASP A 110 -8.19 -0.57 12.42
N THR A 111 -9.09 0.35 12.78
CA THR A 111 -9.66 1.36 11.89
C THR A 111 -9.07 2.75 12.11
N ASP A 112 -8.22 2.91 13.14
CA ASP A 112 -7.56 4.18 13.47
C ASP A 112 -6.22 4.33 12.74
N VAL A 113 -6.17 3.84 11.52
CA VAL A 113 -5.00 3.86 10.66
C VAL A 113 -5.26 4.65 9.38
N ALA A 114 -4.18 5.16 8.79
CA ALA A 114 -4.18 5.79 7.48
C ALA A 114 -2.99 5.28 6.65
N LYS A 115 -3.19 5.21 5.35
CA LYS A 115 -2.14 4.86 4.40
C LYS A 115 -1.58 6.13 3.76
N VAL A 116 -0.27 6.34 3.88
CA VAL A 116 0.45 7.41 3.19
C VAL A 116 1.37 6.78 2.14
N SER A 117 1.35 7.33 0.93
CA SER A 117 2.10 6.77 -0.18
C SER A 117 2.88 7.83 -0.94
N VAL A 118 4.13 7.54 -1.23
CA VAL A 118 4.96 8.24 -2.22
C VAL A 118 4.75 7.55 -3.56
N VAL A 119 4.37 8.32 -4.58
CA VAL A 119 4.10 7.82 -5.93
C VAL A 119 5.10 8.43 -6.91
N GLY A 120 5.66 7.62 -7.77
CA GLY A 120 6.62 8.07 -8.79
C GLY A 120 7.00 6.95 -9.74
N ALA A 121 7.99 7.21 -10.59
CA ALA A 121 8.53 6.23 -11.52
C ALA A 121 9.96 5.85 -11.10
N GLY A 122 10.32 4.58 -11.28
CA GLY A 122 11.70 4.11 -11.04
C GLY A 122 12.07 4.00 -9.56
N MET A 123 11.11 3.75 -8.68
CA MET A 123 11.37 3.54 -7.25
C MET A 123 12.37 2.40 -6.99
N GLU A 124 12.35 1.36 -7.83
CA GLU A 124 13.27 0.22 -7.76
C GLU A 124 14.71 0.58 -8.12
N THR A 125 14.89 1.51 -9.04
CA THR A 125 16.21 1.87 -9.59
C THR A 125 16.93 2.96 -8.80
N HIS A 126 16.26 3.54 -7.80
CA HIS A 126 16.81 4.61 -6.97
C HIS A 126 16.95 4.17 -5.51
N PRO A 127 18.12 3.62 -5.14
CA PRO A 127 18.38 3.27 -3.75
C PRO A 127 18.20 4.48 -2.83
N GLY A 128 17.56 4.26 -1.68
CA GLY A 128 17.38 5.30 -0.67
C GLY A 128 16.03 6.03 -0.72
N THR A 129 15.18 5.84 -1.74
CA THR A 129 13.85 6.48 -1.76
C THR A 129 13.00 6.08 -0.55
N ALA A 130 12.96 4.79 -0.22
CA ALA A 130 12.27 4.31 0.98
C ALA A 130 12.89 4.88 2.25
N SER A 131 14.23 4.88 2.36
CA SER A 131 14.95 5.42 3.51
C SER A 131 14.63 6.90 3.74
N LYS A 132 14.56 7.69 2.66
CA LYS A 132 14.21 9.12 2.73
C LYS A 132 12.79 9.35 3.23
N MET A 133 11.83 8.53 2.79
CA MET A 133 10.46 8.56 3.31
C MET A 133 10.42 8.22 4.80
N PHE A 134 11.14 7.17 5.21
CA PHE A 134 11.16 6.73 6.60
C PHE A 134 11.88 7.73 7.51
N GLU A 135 12.94 8.39 7.02
CA GLU A 135 13.63 9.47 7.72
C GLU A 135 12.70 10.67 7.96
N ALA A 136 11.91 11.07 6.96
CA ALA A 136 10.95 12.16 7.11
C ALA A 136 9.90 11.84 8.18
N LEU A 137 9.40 10.60 8.23
CA LEU A 137 8.45 10.14 9.24
C LEU A 137 9.09 10.05 10.62
N PHE A 138 10.32 9.53 10.71
CA PHE A 138 11.08 9.46 11.96
C PHE A 138 11.32 10.84 12.56
N ASN A 139 11.77 11.81 11.74
CA ASN A 139 12.02 13.19 12.20
C ASN A 139 10.72 13.90 12.63
N SER A 140 9.58 13.39 12.23
CA SER A 140 8.25 13.88 12.61
C SER A 140 7.63 13.11 13.78
N ASP A 141 8.37 12.17 14.39
CA ASP A 141 7.88 11.30 15.47
C ASP A 141 6.60 10.54 15.07
N ILE A 142 6.62 9.96 13.85
CA ILE A 142 5.51 9.17 13.30
C ILE A 142 5.96 7.72 13.17
N ASN A 143 5.26 6.83 13.88
CA ASN A 143 5.54 5.40 13.84
C ASN A 143 4.94 4.74 12.60
N ILE A 144 5.70 3.83 11.97
CA ILE A 144 5.26 3.04 10.83
C ILE A 144 4.79 1.68 11.32
N GLN A 145 3.55 1.32 10.97
CA GLN A 145 2.93 0.04 11.36
C GLN A 145 3.05 -1.05 10.28
N MET A 146 2.98 -0.67 9.00
CA MET A 146 3.14 -1.56 7.85
C MET A 146 3.86 -0.83 6.73
N ILE A 147 4.57 -1.59 5.90
CA ILE A 147 5.28 -1.09 4.72
C ILE A 147 4.90 -1.95 3.53
N SER A 148 4.64 -1.33 2.40
CA SER A 148 4.46 -2.00 1.11
C SER A 148 5.17 -1.20 0.02
N THR A 149 5.87 -1.89 -0.86
CA THR A 149 6.62 -1.28 -1.96
C THR A 149 6.26 -1.91 -3.29
N SER A 150 6.27 -1.10 -4.33
CA SER A 150 6.15 -1.52 -5.72
C SER A 150 7.05 -0.67 -6.62
N GLU A 151 7.10 -0.95 -7.91
CA GLU A 151 7.90 -0.20 -8.89
C GLU A 151 7.59 1.30 -8.94
N ILE A 152 6.34 1.67 -8.61
CA ILE A 152 5.84 3.04 -8.74
C ILE A 152 5.34 3.65 -7.43
N LYS A 153 5.35 2.90 -6.33
CA LYS A 153 4.75 3.36 -5.07
C LYS A 153 5.43 2.74 -3.86
N ILE A 154 5.69 3.57 -2.84
CA ILE A 154 6.05 3.13 -1.49
C ILE A 154 4.93 3.60 -0.58
N SER A 155 4.30 2.68 0.15
CA SER A 155 3.20 2.95 1.06
C SER A 155 3.55 2.55 2.47
N VAL A 156 3.12 3.36 3.42
CA VAL A 156 3.18 3.04 4.84
C VAL A 156 1.81 3.15 5.47
N LEU A 157 1.53 2.32 6.44
CA LEU A 157 0.40 2.44 7.34
C LEU A 157 0.87 3.08 8.64
N ILE A 158 0.17 4.09 9.10
CA ILE A 158 0.46 4.88 10.29
C ILE A 158 -0.83 5.12 11.08
N ASP A 159 -0.75 5.70 12.26
CA ASP A 159 -1.93 6.16 12.99
C ASP A 159 -2.67 7.24 12.19
N ALA A 160 -4.00 7.14 12.12
CA ALA A 160 -4.83 8.06 11.34
C ALA A 160 -4.67 9.54 11.77
N LYS A 161 -4.46 9.78 13.07
CA LYS A 161 -4.23 11.14 13.63
C LYS A 161 -3.01 11.84 13.03
N ASP A 162 -2.02 11.08 12.54
CA ASP A 162 -0.76 11.60 12.04
C ASP A 162 -0.75 11.79 10.51
N ALA A 163 -1.84 11.41 9.82
CA ALA A 163 -1.88 11.34 8.36
C ALA A 163 -1.53 12.67 7.66
N ASP A 164 -2.07 13.79 8.11
CA ASP A 164 -1.80 15.11 7.51
C ASP A 164 -0.37 15.56 7.77
N ARG A 165 0.14 15.33 8.98
CA ARG A 165 1.52 15.63 9.36
C ARG A 165 2.51 14.78 8.55
N ALA A 166 2.20 13.50 8.34
CA ALA A 166 2.99 12.59 7.53
C ALA A 166 3.07 13.04 6.07
N VAL A 167 1.91 13.42 5.48
CA VAL A 167 1.89 13.92 4.10
C VAL A 167 2.75 15.18 3.97
N ALA A 168 2.65 16.13 4.90
CA ALA A 168 3.44 17.36 4.87
C ALA A 168 4.95 17.07 4.97
N ALA A 169 5.36 16.24 5.94
CA ALA A 169 6.76 15.89 6.15
C ALA A 169 7.37 15.14 4.94
N VAL A 170 6.64 14.18 4.41
CA VAL A 170 7.10 13.41 3.24
C VAL A 170 7.12 14.29 1.99
N HIS A 171 6.12 15.16 1.80
CA HIS A 171 6.10 16.10 0.68
C HIS A 171 7.30 17.05 0.72
N GLU A 172 7.60 17.67 1.87
CA GLU A 172 8.76 18.55 2.05
C GLU A 172 10.09 17.82 1.76
N ALA A 173 10.17 16.55 2.11
CA ALA A 173 11.37 15.77 1.86
C ALA A 173 11.60 15.49 0.37
N PHE A 174 10.56 15.35 -0.45
CA PHE A 174 10.68 14.90 -1.84
C PHE A 174 10.44 15.99 -2.89
N LEU A 175 9.68 17.01 -2.59
CA LEU A 175 9.19 18.04 -3.51
C LEU A 175 9.50 19.44 -3.02
#